data_76b6489fe367b648194849fa34677f1b
#
_entry.id   76b6489fe367b648194849fa34677f1b
#
_cell.length_a   1.000
_cell.length_b   1.000
_cell.length_c   1.000
_cell.angle_alpha   90.00
_cell.angle_beta   90.00
_cell.angle_gamma   90.00
#
_symmetry.space_group_name_H-M   'P 1'
#
loop_
_entity.id
_entity.type
_entity.pdbx_description
1 polymer ?
#
loop_
_entity_poly.entity_id
_entity_poly.type
_entity_poly.pdbx_seq_one_letter_code
_entity_poly.pdbx_strand_id
1 'polypeptide(L)'
;MLEIGWRLRDKDVWAAVSGLTVGEAWLRRDEPKAPEIVAKYERAMEQLARGVPFAYAVGRAGFRTLDLTIDARALIPRPETEGLVDLVLQRAHGGLAADIGTGSGCIALSLAVEGSFDRVIAVERSPEAAALAWENVALVRPRTPVEIREGDLLAPLAGARYRAIVANPPYLTEDEYAALSLSVRDFEPREALVSGPDGLDATRAVLAGAAALLEPQGLLALEIDERRGAAVRALALASGWTRMEIHDDIFGRPRYALAQKTALEDE
;
A
#
# COMPACT_ATOMS: atom_id res chain seq x y z
N MET A 1 -30.58 2.98 -28.30
CA MET A 1 -29.68 1.84 -27.93
C MET A 1 -28.29 2.17 -28.45
N LEU A 2 -27.36 2.52 -27.56
CA LEU A 2 -25.98 2.74 -27.95
C LEU A 2 -25.39 1.36 -28.22
N GLU A 3 -25.05 1.05 -29.47
CA GLU A 3 -24.16 -0.03 -29.83
C GLU A 3 -22.75 0.34 -29.31
N ILE A 4 -22.50 0.01 -28.04
CA ILE A 4 -21.17 0.13 -27.44
C ILE A 4 -20.36 -1.02 -28.01
N GLY A 5 -19.57 -0.72 -29.04
CA GLY A 5 -18.62 -1.69 -29.58
C GLY A 5 -17.64 -2.11 -28.48
N TRP A 6 -17.73 -3.36 -28.06
CA TRP A 6 -16.90 -3.97 -27.02
C TRP A 6 -15.43 -3.99 -27.46
N ARG A 7 -14.69 -2.91 -27.16
CA ARG A 7 -13.23 -2.88 -27.26
C ARG A 7 -12.62 -3.57 -26.04
N LEU A 8 -11.38 -4.02 -26.16
CA LEU A 8 -10.69 -4.72 -25.06
C LEU A 8 -10.73 -3.96 -23.73
N ARG A 9 -10.59 -2.63 -23.74
CA ARG A 9 -10.69 -1.75 -22.56
C ARG A 9 -12.12 -1.64 -22.00
N ASP A 10 -13.12 -1.73 -22.82
CA ASP A 10 -14.50 -1.53 -22.41
C ASP A 10 -14.98 -2.63 -21.46
N LYS A 11 -14.57 -3.89 -21.68
CA LYS A 11 -14.94 -5.02 -20.80
C LYS A 11 -14.36 -4.90 -19.40
N ASP A 12 -13.14 -4.39 -19.28
CA ASP A 12 -12.46 -4.24 -17.99
C ASP A 12 -13.13 -3.11 -17.18
N VAL A 13 -13.48 -2.01 -17.82
CA VAL A 13 -14.25 -0.92 -17.19
C VAL A 13 -15.62 -1.41 -16.75
N TRP A 14 -16.37 -2.13 -17.62
CA TRP A 14 -17.66 -2.68 -17.27
C TRP A 14 -17.58 -3.63 -16.09
N ALA A 15 -16.62 -4.54 -16.08
CA ALA A 15 -16.38 -5.46 -14.99
C ALA A 15 -16.14 -4.69 -13.68
N ALA A 16 -15.21 -3.74 -13.68
CA ALA A 16 -14.84 -2.97 -12.50
C ALA A 16 -16.03 -2.16 -11.94
N VAL A 17 -16.75 -1.39 -12.78
CA VAL A 17 -17.86 -0.55 -12.30
C VAL A 17 -19.11 -1.34 -11.90
N SER A 18 -19.25 -2.58 -12.41
CA SER A 18 -20.38 -3.46 -12.07
C SER A 18 -20.07 -4.37 -10.88
N GLY A 19 -18.81 -4.44 -10.40
CA GLY A 19 -18.39 -5.40 -9.38
C GLY A 19 -18.42 -6.85 -9.86
N LEU A 20 -18.27 -7.08 -11.17
CA LEU A 20 -18.23 -8.40 -11.81
C LEU A 20 -16.80 -8.75 -12.19
N THR A 21 -16.53 -10.03 -12.36
CA THR A 21 -15.33 -10.46 -13.08
C THR A 21 -15.46 -10.13 -14.57
N VAL A 22 -14.33 -10.03 -15.27
CA VAL A 22 -14.31 -9.77 -16.73
C VAL A 22 -15.10 -10.84 -17.49
N GLY A 23 -15.04 -12.11 -17.05
CA GLY A 23 -15.81 -13.22 -17.62
C GLY A 23 -17.31 -13.05 -17.42
N GLU A 24 -17.75 -12.71 -16.23
CA GLU A 24 -19.18 -12.41 -15.94
C GLU A 24 -19.70 -11.20 -16.71
N ALA A 25 -18.91 -10.12 -16.77
CA ALA A 25 -19.27 -8.95 -17.54
C ALA A 25 -19.42 -9.29 -19.03
N TRP A 26 -18.56 -10.15 -19.57
CA TRP A 26 -18.67 -10.63 -20.94
C TRP A 26 -19.91 -11.50 -21.17
N LEU A 27 -20.21 -12.42 -20.27
CA LEU A 27 -21.41 -13.29 -20.38
C LEU A 27 -22.70 -12.47 -20.32
N ARG A 28 -22.73 -11.39 -19.56
CA ARG A 28 -23.88 -10.50 -19.37
C ARG A 28 -23.84 -9.26 -20.27
N ARG A 29 -23.00 -9.22 -21.29
CA ARG A 29 -22.81 -8.01 -22.13
C ARG A 29 -24.09 -7.52 -22.81
N ASP A 30 -24.96 -8.45 -23.20
CA ASP A 30 -26.22 -8.15 -23.91
C ASP A 30 -27.41 -7.88 -22.96
N GLU A 31 -27.22 -8.04 -21.63
CA GLU A 31 -28.25 -7.73 -20.64
C GLU A 31 -28.40 -6.20 -20.45
N PRO A 32 -29.63 -5.71 -20.21
CA PRO A 32 -29.84 -4.31 -19.83
C PRO A 32 -29.01 -3.93 -18.60
N LYS A 33 -28.36 -2.77 -18.62
CA LYS A 33 -27.56 -2.25 -17.49
C LYS A 33 -28.38 -1.25 -16.68
N ALA A 34 -28.21 -1.29 -15.34
CA ALA A 34 -28.80 -0.29 -14.47
C ALA A 34 -28.27 1.12 -14.82
N PRO A 35 -29.09 2.16 -14.81
CA PRO A 35 -28.67 3.52 -15.17
C PRO A 35 -27.46 4.01 -14.39
N GLU A 36 -27.35 3.62 -13.09
CA GLU A 36 -26.23 3.99 -12.22
C GLU A 36 -24.90 3.37 -12.70
N ILE A 37 -24.94 2.13 -13.20
CA ILE A 37 -23.77 1.45 -13.74
C ILE A 37 -23.34 2.07 -15.07
N VAL A 38 -24.32 2.41 -15.93
CA VAL A 38 -24.03 3.14 -17.18
C VAL A 38 -23.36 4.48 -16.88
N ALA A 39 -23.89 5.24 -15.93
CA ALA A 39 -23.33 6.54 -15.56
C ALA A 39 -21.91 6.40 -14.95
N LYS A 40 -21.63 5.34 -14.18
CA LYS A 40 -20.27 5.03 -13.68
C LYS A 40 -19.32 4.70 -14.84
N TYR A 41 -19.79 3.88 -15.78
CA TYR A 41 -19.00 3.51 -16.96
C TYR A 41 -18.64 4.74 -17.81
N GLU A 42 -19.63 5.59 -18.13
CA GLU A 42 -19.41 6.79 -18.94
C GLU A 42 -18.39 7.73 -18.27
N ARG A 43 -18.50 7.96 -16.95
CA ARG A 43 -17.53 8.75 -16.19
C ARG A 43 -16.14 8.13 -16.23
N ALA A 44 -16.04 6.83 -16.04
CA ALA A 44 -14.74 6.14 -16.07
C ALA A 44 -14.09 6.25 -17.45
N MET A 45 -14.86 6.08 -18.53
CA MET A 45 -14.35 6.22 -19.90
C MET A 45 -13.90 7.65 -20.20
N GLU A 46 -14.63 8.66 -19.72
CA GLU A 46 -14.25 10.07 -19.84
C GLU A 46 -12.94 10.36 -19.10
N GLN A 47 -12.78 9.86 -17.88
CA GLN A 47 -11.55 10.01 -17.10
C GLN A 47 -10.36 9.31 -17.78
N LEU A 48 -10.54 8.09 -18.28
CA LEU A 48 -9.52 7.36 -19.03
C LEU A 48 -9.08 8.10 -20.29
N ALA A 49 -10.00 8.74 -20.99
CA ALA A 49 -9.70 9.57 -22.17
C ALA A 49 -8.84 10.80 -21.81
N ARG A 50 -8.91 11.27 -20.55
CA ARG A 50 -8.08 12.36 -20.00
C ARG A 50 -6.76 11.89 -19.44
N GLY A 51 -6.45 10.59 -19.51
CA GLY A 51 -5.19 10.01 -19.01
C GLY A 51 -5.19 9.63 -17.52
N VAL A 52 -6.36 9.71 -16.84
CA VAL A 52 -6.49 9.26 -15.44
C VAL A 52 -6.14 7.77 -15.35
N PRO A 53 -5.37 7.31 -14.36
CA PRO A 53 -5.09 5.89 -14.13
C PRO A 53 -6.37 5.06 -14.03
N PHE A 54 -6.33 3.83 -14.56
CA PHE A 54 -7.50 2.94 -14.61
C PHE A 54 -8.16 2.79 -13.23
N ALA A 55 -7.37 2.51 -12.20
CA ALA A 55 -7.88 2.31 -10.84
C ALA A 55 -8.67 3.52 -10.33
N TYR A 56 -8.17 4.73 -10.55
CA TYR A 56 -8.88 5.96 -10.17
C TYR A 56 -10.12 6.18 -11.02
N ALA A 57 -10.04 5.92 -12.32
CA ALA A 57 -11.19 6.10 -13.21
C ALA A 57 -12.38 5.19 -12.83
N VAL A 58 -12.10 3.95 -12.40
CA VAL A 58 -13.14 3.01 -11.96
C VAL A 58 -13.43 3.10 -10.45
N GLY A 59 -12.57 3.80 -9.67
CA GLY A 59 -12.70 3.98 -8.23
C GLY A 59 -12.36 2.73 -7.40
N ARG A 60 -11.63 1.76 -7.98
CA ARG A 60 -11.32 0.47 -7.32
C ARG A 60 -9.93 -0.02 -7.68
N ALA A 61 -9.28 -0.68 -6.72
CA ALA A 61 -8.02 -1.38 -6.92
C ALA A 61 -8.04 -2.73 -6.19
N GLY A 62 -7.66 -3.81 -6.89
CA GLY A 62 -7.39 -5.09 -6.27
C GLY A 62 -6.04 -5.07 -5.55
N PHE A 63 -5.95 -5.69 -4.39
CA PHE A 63 -4.70 -5.93 -3.68
C PHE A 63 -4.83 -7.22 -2.88
N ARG A 64 -4.05 -8.23 -3.23
CA ARG A 64 -4.15 -9.59 -2.66
C ARG A 64 -5.59 -10.13 -2.77
N THR A 65 -6.24 -10.41 -1.65
CA THR A 65 -7.63 -10.88 -1.61
C THR A 65 -8.66 -9.74 -1.49
N LEU A 66 -8.19 -8.49 -1.44
CA LEU A 66 -9.01 -7.32 -1.19
C LEU A 66 -9.38 -6.61 -2.50
N ASP A 67 -10.53 -5.98 -2.48
CA ASP A 67 -10.98 -5.05 -3.51
C ASP A 67 -11.34 -3.73 -2.81
N LEU A 68 -10.48 -2.74 -2.98
CA LEU A 68 -10.47 -1.51 -2.21
C LEU A 68 -11.01 -0.33 -3.02
N THR A 69 -11.66 0.60 -2.35
CA THR A 69 -11.91 1.94 -2.90
C THR A 69 -10.57 2.66 -3.06
N ILE A 70 -10.36 3.31 -4.20
CA ILE A 70 -9.17 4.09 -4.48
C ILE A 70 -9.49 5.34 -5.30
N ASP A 71 -8.87 6.45 -4.96
CA ASP A 71 -8.88 7.72 -5.71
C ASP A 71 -7.58 8.50 -5.45
N ALA A 72 -7.49 9.73 -5.96
CA ALA A 72 -6.29 10.56 -5.89
C ALA A 72 -5.83 10.94 -4.47
N ARG A 73 -6.56 10.55 -3.41
CA ARG A 73 -6.15 10.74 -2.01
C ARG A 73 -4.99 9.83 -1.59
N ALA A 74 -4.81 8.69 -2.25
CA ALA A 74 -3.76 7.73 -1.90
C ALA A 74 -3.13 7.08 -3.13
N LEU A 75 -1.89 6.62 -2.98
CA LEU A 75 -1.17 5.84 -3.99
C LEU A 75 -1.98 4.59 -4.38
N ILE A 76 -2.05 4.29 -5.67
CA ILE A 76 -2.64 3.04 -6.15
C ILE A 76 -1.81 1.87 -5.60
N PRO A 77 -2.43 0.89 -4.92
CA PRO A 77 -1.72 -0.31 -4.45
C PRO A 77 -0.93 -0.99 -5.57
N ARG A 78 0.33 -1.34 -5.28
CA ARG A 78 1.24 -1.94 -6.26
C ARG A 78 1.33 -3.45 -6.06
N PRO A 79 1.40 -4.26 -7.13
CA PRO A 79 1.57 -5.71 -7.01
C PRO A 79 2.87 -6.09 -6.26
N GLU A 80 3.93 -5.29 -6.40
CA GLU A 80 5.19 -5.50 -5.69
C GLU A 80 5.00 -5.45 -4.16
N THR A 81 4.12 -4.57 -3.67
CA THR A 81 3.83 -4.42 -2.23
C THR A 81 3.17 -5.67 -1.63
N GLU A 82 2.52 -6.51 -2.45
CA GLU A 82 1.95 -7.78 -1.98
C GLU A 82 3.01 -8.72 -1.42
N GLY A 83 4.21 -8.75 -2.02
CA GLY A 83 5.33 -9.55 -1.55
C GLY A 83 5.87 -9.09 -0.19
N LEU A 84 5.78 -7.77 0.13
CA LEU A 84 6.10 -7.28 1.47
C LEU A 84 5.16 -7.89 2.51
N VAL A 85 3.87 -7.92 2.24
CA VAL A 85 2.85 -8.53 3.12
C VAL A 85 3.13 -10.02 3.30
N ASP A 86 3.46 -10.77 2.23
CA ASP A 86 3.82 -12.18 2.33
C ASP A 86 5.00 -12.42 3.28
N LEU A 87 6.04 -11.62 3.17
CA LEU A 87 7.23 -11.72 4.01
C LEU A 87 6.91 -11.45 5.49
N VAL A 88 5.99 -10.51 5.76
CA VAL A 88 5.53 -10.21 7.14
C VAL A 88 4.70 -11.36 7.69
N LEU A 89 3.71 -11.85 6.94
CA LEU A 89 2.83 -12.94 7.36
C LEU A 89 3.57 -14.26 7.61
N GLN A 90 4.70 -14.49 6.95
CA GLN A 90 5.55 -15.66 7.18
C GLN A 90 6.38 -15.57 8.45
N ARG A 91 6.66 -14.36 8.97
CA ARG A 91 7.66 -14.13 10.03
C ARG A 91 7.10 -13.56 11.32
N ALA A 92 5.92 -12.93 11.30
CA ALA A 92 5.35 -12.25 12.44
C ALA A 92 3.92 -12.68 12.72
N HIS A 93 3.65 -13.06 13.96
CA HIS A 93 2.35 -13.56 14.40
C HIS A 93 2.03 -13.05 15.81
N GLY A 94 0.74 -12.83 16.09
CA GLY A 94 0.26 -12.32 17.36
C GLY A 94 0.67 -10.89 17.64
N GLY A 95 0.24 -10.35 18.79
CA GLY A 95 0.58 -9.00 19.22
C GLY A 95 0.06 -7.89 18.28
N LEU A 96 0.68 -6.73 18.37
CA LEU A 96 0.31 -5.57 17.54
C LEU A 96 1.15 -5.53 16.26
N ALA A 97 0.50 -5.25 15.14
CA ALA A 97 1.19 -4.83 13.92
C ALA A 97 0.96 -3.33 13.67
N ALA A 98 1.92 -2.67 13.00
CA ALA A 98 1.76 -1.30 12.55
C ALA A 98 2.09 -1.20 11.05
N ASP A 99 1.29 -0.42 10.32
CA ASP A 99 1.49 -0.05 8.92
C ASP A 99 1.71 1.48 8.85
N ILE A 100 2.88 1.91 8.37
CA ILE A 100 3.31 3.30 8.36
C ILE A 100 3.15 3.89 6.96
N GLY A 101 2.42 5.00 6.85
CA GLY A 101 2.03 5.56 5.56
C GLY A 101 1.01 4.67 4.88
N THR A 102 -0.08 4.36 5.58
CA THR A 102 -1.02 3.31 5.17
C THR A 102 -1.74 3.60 3.85
N GLY A 103 -1.84 4.87 3.46
CA GLY A 103 -2.48 5.28 2.21
C GLY A 103 -3.94 4.79 2.12
N SER A 104 -4.20 3.90 1.19
CA SER A 104 -5.53 3.26 1.03
C SER A 104 -5.86 2.24 2.13
N GLY A 105 -4.92 1.90 3.01
CA GLY A 105 -5.07 0.84 4.00
C GLY A 105 -4.73 -0.57 3.47
N CYS A 106 -4.19 -0.71 2.28
CA CYS A 106 -4.02 -2.01 1.62
C CYS A 106 -3.13 -2.98 2.41
N ILE A 107 -2.00 -2.52 2.97
CA ILE A 107 -1.12 -3.34 3.82
C ILE A 107 -1.82 -3.66 5.15
N ALA A 108 -2.30 -2.63 5.86
CA ALA A 108 -2.96 -2.81 7.16
C ALA A 108 -4.14 -3.79 7.10
N LEU A 109 -4.99 -3.65 6.08
CA LEU A 109 -6.15 -4.50 5.87
C LEU A 109 -5.76 -5.94 5.50
N SER A 110 -4.72 -6.12 4.68
CA SER A 110 -4.21 -7.46 4.37
C SER A 110 -3.66 -8.15 5.62
N LEU A 111 -2.89 -7.44 6.45
CA LEU A 111 -2.41 -7.96 7.74
C LEU A 111 -3.57 -8.33 8.68
N ALA A 112 -4.65 -7.55 8.68
CA ALA A 112 -5.82 -7.79 9.52
C ALA A 112 -6.70 -8.95 9.03
N VAL A 113 -6.76 -9.19 7.71
CA VAL A 113 -7.61 -10.25 7.10
C VAL A 113 -6.87 -11.59 7.05
N GLU A 114 -5.60 -11.57 6.69
CA GLU A 114 -4.81 -12.78 6.41
C GLU A 114 -3.87 -13.17 7.55
N GLY A 115 -3.50 -12.20 8.42
CA GLY A 115 -2.62 -12.42 9.56
C GLY A 115 -3.33 -12.91 10.81
N SER A 116 -2.53 -13.17 11.84
CA SER A 116 -3.01 -13.57 13.18
C SER A 116 -2.64 -12.55 14.25
N PHE A 117 -2.61 -11.27 13.89
CA PHE A 117 -2.35 -10.18 14.83
C PHE A 117 -3.57 -9.89 15.71
N ASP A 118 -3.32 -9.38 16.91
CA ASP A 118 -4.40 -9.01 17.84
C ASP A 118 -5.07 -7.69 17.42
N ARG A 119 -4.31 -6.79 16.82
CA ARG A 119 -4.75 -5.50 16.26
C ARG A 119 -3.71 -4.98 15.26
N VAL A 120 -4.17 -4.22 14.27
CA VAL A 120 -3.31 -3.49 13.34
C VAL A 120 -3.52 -1.98 13.55
N ILE A 121 -2.42 -1.24 13.75
CA ILE A 121 -2.41 0.21 13.81
C ILE A 121 -1.93 0.73 12.47
N ALA A 122 -2.76 1.49 11.77
CA ALA A 122 -2.43 2.09 10.49
C ALA A 122 -2.19 3.59 10.68
N VAL A 123 -1.00 4.05 10.36
CA VAL A 123 -0.60 5.45 10.53
C VAL A 123 -0.61 6.14 9.18
N GLU A 124 -1.25 7.31 9.12
CA GLU A 124 -1.27 8.13 7.90
C GLU A 124 -1.13 9.62 8.25
N ARG A 125 -0.32 10.32 7.46
CA ARG A 125 -0.08 11.75 7.66
C ARG A 125 -1.13 12.63 6.98
N SER A 126 -1.63 12.19 5.81
CA SER A 126 -2.68 12.90 5.07
C SER A 126 -4.06 12.58 5.66
N PRO A 127 -4.81 13.57 6.16
CA PRO A 127 -6.18 13.35 6.63
C PRO A 127 -7.09 12.78 5.53
N GLU A 128 -6.87 13.17 4.28
CA GLU A 128 -7.63 12.70 3.12
C GLU A 128 -7.37 11.22 2.85
N ALA A 129 -6.10 10.78 2.90
CA ALA A 129 -5.74 9.37 2.76
C ALA A 129 -6.22 8.56 3.97
N ALA A 130 -6.13 9.09 5.18
CA ALA A 130 -6.66 8.46 6.39
C ALA A 130 -8.18 8.24 6.29
N ALA A 131 -8.92 9.22 5.75
CA ALA A 131 -10.35 9.07 5.49
C ALA A 131 -10.64 7.95 4.48
N LEU A 132 -9.84 7.83 3.39
CA LEU A 132 -9.96 6.73 2.44
C LEU A 132 -9.67 5.38 3.09
N ALA A 133 -8.64 5.30 3.94
CA ALA A 133 -8.35 4.07 4.70
C ALA A 133 -9.52 3.67 5.61
N TRP A 134 -10.17 4.63 6.28
CA TRP A 134 -11.38 4.39 7.07
C TRP A 134 -12.55 3.87 6.22
N GLU A 135 -12.77 4.43 5.03
CA GLU A 135 -13.78 3.93 4.08
C GLU A 135 -13.50 2.47 3.74
N ASN A 136 -12.23 2.11 3.49
CA ASN A 136 -11.83 0.73 3.20
C ASN A 136 -11.94 -0.20 4.41
N VAL A 137 -11.64 0.24 5.63
CA VAL A 137 -11.91 -0.54 6.86
C VAL A 137 -13.41 -0.85 6.97
N ALA A 138 -14.26 0.13 6.73
CA ALA A 138 -15.71 -0.03 6.75
C ALA A 138 -16.23 -0.95 5.63
N LEU A 139 -15.57 -0.96 4.47
CA LEU A 139 -15.88 -1.82 3.33
C LEU A 139 -15.48 -3.28 3.59
N VAL A 140 -14.23 -3.51 4.00
CA VAL A 140 -13.62 -4.85 4.19
C VAL A 140 -14.14 -5.53 5.46
N ARG A 141 -14.35 -4.78 6.54
CA ARG A 141 -14.81 -5.26 7.85
C ARG A 141 -13.96 -6.43 8.38
N PRO A 142 -12.65 -6.24 8.54
CA PRO A 142 -11.77 -7.30 9.01
C PRO A 142 -12.16 -7.76 10.43
N ARG A 143 -11.90 -9.04 10.74
CA ARG A 143 -12.13 -9.55 12.11
C ARG A 143 -11.13 -8.99 13.12
N THR A 144 -9.86 -8.89 12.71
CA THR A 144 -8.83 -8.23 13.49
C THR A 144 -9.08 -6.72 13.45
N PRO A 145 -9.18 -6.02 14.60
CA PRO A 145 -9.41 -4.59 14.62
C PRO A 145 -8.29 -3.81 13.91
N VAL A 146 -8.66 -2.87 13.06
CA VAL A 146 -7.76 -1.91 12.43
C VAL A 146 -8.06 -0.53 13.00
N GLU A 147 -7.05 0.14 13.52
CA GLU A 147 -7.13 1.48 14.09
C GLU A 147 -6.31 2.44 13.22
N ILE A 148 -6.96 3.43 12.63
CA ILE A 148 -6.27 4.48 11.86
C ILE A 148 -5.87 5.60 12.82
N ARG A 149 -4.61 6.01 12.76
CA ARG A 149 -4.05 7.13 13.52
C ARG A 149 -3.46 8.15 12.58
N GLU A 150 -3.95 9.37 12.65
CA GLU A 150 -3.35 10.49 11.92
C GLU A 150 -2.05 10.92 12.57
N GLY A 151 -1.02 11.14 11.76
CA GLY A 151 0.28 11.63 12.20
C GLY A 151 1.44 11.16 11.34
N ASP A 152 2.63 11.68 11.65
CA ASP A 152 3.80 11.47 10.83
C ASP A 152 4.62 10.26 11.32
N LEU A 153 4.87 9.34 10.40
CA LEU A 153 5.71 8.14 10.57
C LEU A 153 5.42 7.41 11.91
N LEU A 154 6.42 7.32 12.78
CA LEU A 154 6.36 6.53 14.01
C LEU A 154 5.73 7.27 15.21
N ALA A 155 5.49 8.59 15.09
CA ALA A 155 5.03 9.40 16.23
C ALA A 155 3.71 8.89 16.87
N PRO A 156 2.69 8.47 16.09
CA PRO A 156 1.44 7.97 16.68
C PRO A 156 1.55 6.60 17.34
N LEU A 157 2.68 5.91 17.23
CA LEU A 157 2.89 4.58 17.78
C LEU A 157 3.41 4.58 19.23
N ALA A 158 3.71 5.74 19.79
CA ALA A 158 4.26 5.87 21.14
C ALA A 158 3.38 5.20 22.21
N GLY A 159 4.00 4.60 23.23
CA GLY A 159 3.30 3.98 24.37
C GLY A 159 2.92 2.52 24.17
N ALA A 160 3.22 1.90 23.04
CA ALA A 160 3.01 0.48 22.77
C ALA A 160 4.28 -0.21 22.26
N ARG A 161 4.23 -1.54 22.19
CA ARG A 161 5.25 -2.38 21.53
C ARG A 161 4.57 -3.19 20.42
N TYR A 162 5.30 -3.39 19.33
CA TYR A 162 4.78 -3.98 18.11
C TYR A 162 5.52 -5.25 17.76
N ARG A 163 4.78 -6.26 17.36
CA ARG A 163 5.31 -7.51 16.81
C ARG A 163 5.86 -7.31 15.41
N ALA A 164 5.21 -6.44 14.63
CA ALA A 164 5.67 -6.05 13.31
C ALA A 164 5.43 -4.55 13.07
N ILE A 165 6.41 -3.88 12.44
CA ILE A 165 6.26 -2.55 11.86
C ILE A 165 6.55 -2.68 10.37
N VAL A 166 5.59 -2.28 9.55
CA VAL A 166 5.64 -2.42 8.09
C VAL A 166 5.49 -1.04 7.47
N ALA A 167 6.18 -0.79 6.38
CA ALA A 167 5.99 0.44 5.61
C ALA A 167 6.32 0.23 4.12
N ASN A 168 5.54 0.89 3.26
CA ASN A 168 5.94 1.24 1.91
C ASN A 168 6.14 2.77 1.87
N PRO A 169 7.27 3.28 2.36
CA PRO A 169 7.50 4.71 2.46
C PRO A 169 7.81 5.31 1.09
N PRO A 170 7.61 6.61 0.87
CA PRO A 170 8.10 7.28 -0.33
C PRO A 170 9.62 7.10 -0.44
N TYR A 171 10.10 6.88 -1.69
CA TYR A 171 11.52 6.55 -1.93
C TYR A 171 12.11 7.22 -3.19
N LEU A 172 11.40 8.15 -3.84
CA LEU A 172 11.92 8.84 -5.03
C LEU A 172 12.59 10.16 -4.66
N THR A 173 13.59 10.55 -5.45
CA THR A 173 14.09 11.91 -5.51
C THR A 173 13.18 12.79 -6.39
N GLU A 174 13.38 14.13 -6.35
CA GLU A 174 12.66 15.05 -7.24
C GLU A 174 12.92 14.74 -8.72
N ASP A 175 14.17 14.45 -9.08
CA ASP A 175 14.53 14.16 -10.48
C ASP A 175 13.88 12.86 -10.97
N GLU A 176 13.83 11.83 -10.11
CA GLU A 176 13.16 10.58 -10.41
C GLU A 176 11.65 10.77 -10.54
N TYR A 177 11.04 11.56 -9.65
CA TYR A 177 9.64 11.93 -9.75
C TYR A 177 9.33 12.67 -11.06
N ALA A 178 10.17 13.63 -11.45
CA ALA A 178 10.01 14.37 -12.70
C ALA A 178 10.10 13.48 -13.95
N ALA A 179 10.83 12.35 -13.86
CA ALA A 179 10.97 11.37 -14.95
C ALA A 179 9.82 10.34 -15.02
N LEU A 180 8.89 10.34 -14.05
CA LEU A 180 7.74 9.42 -14.07
C LEU A 180 6.81 9.69 -15.26
N SER A 181 6.03 8.67 -15.61
CA SER A 181 4.94 8.83 -16.58
C SER A 181 3.93 9.89 -16.12
N LEU A 182 3.33 10.58 -17.07
CA LEU A 182 2.29 11.59 -16.78
C LEU A 182 1.13 11.00 -15.98
N SER A 183 0.79 9.74 -16.22
CA SER A 183 -0.30 9.05 -15.51
C SER A 183 -0.04 8.86 -14.01
N VAL A 184 1.23 8.81 -13.59
CA VAL A 184 1.61 8.78 -12.17
C VAL A 184 1.78 10.21 -11.64
N ARG A 185 2.62 10.99 -12.32
CA ARG A 185 3.02 12.32 -11.85
C ARG A 185 1.85 13.30 -11.70
N ASP A 186 0.89 13.26 -12.63
CA ASP A 186 -0.20 14.25 -12.70
C ASP A 186 -1.43 13.83 -11.86
N PHE A 187 -1.49 12.57 -11.40
CA PHE A 187 -2.69 12.04 -10.73
C PHE A 187 -2.43 11.43 -9.36
N GLU A 188 -1.25 10.84 -9.11
CA GLU A 188 -0.96 10.24 -7.82
C GLU A 188 -0.33 11.26 -6.85
N PRO A 189 -0.59 11.16 -5.52
CA PRO A 189 -0.12 12.15 -4.56
C PRO A 189 1.41 12.15 -4.48
N ARG A 190 2.01 13.30 -4.75
CA ARG A 190 3.47 13.47 -4.78
C ARG A 190 4.13 13.11 -3.45
N GLU A 191 3.48 13.43 -2.33
CA GLU A 191 3.96 13.12 -0.97
C GLU A 191 4.05 11.63 -0.67
N ALA A 192 3.33 10.78 -1.39
CA ALA A 192 3.44 9.32 -1.30
C ALA A 192 4.62 8.76 -2.12
N LEU A 193 5.30 9.59 -2.91
CA LEU A 193 6.35 9.18 -3.83
C LEU A 193 7.73 9.75 -3.48
N VAL A 194 7.80 11.04 -3.12
CA VAL A 194 9.06 11.78 -2.96
C VAL A 194 9.53 11.79 -1.50
N SER A 195 10.81 11.48 -1.28
CA SER A 195 11.43 11.37 0.05
C SER A 195 12.82 12.00 0.12
N GLY A 196 12.87 13.30 -0.08
CA GLY A 196 14.10 14.08 0.04
C GLY A 196 15.09 13.91 -1.13
N PRO A 197 16.30 14.46 -0.97
CA PRO A 197 17.26 14.58 -2.07
C PRO A 197 17.87 13.24 -2.52
N ASP A 198 17.91 12.25 -1.64
CA ASP A 198 18.42 10.90 -1.94
C ASP A 198 17.31 9.82 -1.95
N GLY A 199 16.05 10.22 -1.73
CA GLY A 199 14.91 9.33 -1.69
C GLY A 199 14.83 8.48 -0.41
N LEU A 200 15.55 8.84 0.67
CA LEU A 200 15.68 8.00 1.85
C LEU A 200 15.22 8.67 3.17
N ASP A 201 14.66 9.86 3.15
CA ASP A 201 14.33 10.59 4.39
C ASP A 201 13.32 9.83 5.25
N ALA A 202 12.24 9.33 4.68
CA ALA A 202 11.26 8.54 5.41
C ALA A 202 11.86 7.21 5.90
N THR A 203 12.60 6.50 5.06
CA THR A 203 13.29 5.25 5.42
C THR A 203 14.27 5.47 6.56
N ARG A 204 15.04 6.54 6.53
CA ARG A 204 15.99 6.92 7.58
C ARG A 204 15.29 7.15 8.93
N ALA A 205 14.19 7.89 8.91
CA ALA A 205 13.41 8.17 10.11
C ALA A 205 12.80 6.90 10.71
N VAL A 206 12.27 6.01 9.87
CA VAL A 206 11.72 4.72 10.33
C VAL A 206 12.82 3.83 10.93
N LEU A 207 13.96 3.70 10.25
CA LEU A 207 15.09 2.90 10.75
C LEU A 207 15.61 3.39 12.11
N ALA A 208 15.67 4.72 12.29
CA ALA A 208 16.16 5.32 13.54
C ALA A 208 15.24 5.07 14.75
N GLY A 209 13.92 4.98 14.54
CA GLY A 209 12.95 4.91 15.63
C GLY A 209 12.29 3.54 15.85
N ALA A 210 12.22 2.68 14.84
CA ALA A 210 11.41 1.47 14.89
C ALA A 210 11.91 0.46 15.95
N ALA A 211 13.21 0.33 16.15
CA ALA A 211 13.78 -0.60 17.15
C ALA A 211 13.27 -0.32 18.57
N ALA A 212 13.05 0.96 18.92
CA ALA A 212 12.51 1.34 20.22
C ALA A 212 11.03 0.96 20.41
N LEU A 213 10.30 0.76 19.34
CA LEU A 213 8.86 0.44 19.35
C LEU A 213 8.60 -1.07 19.15
N LEU A 214 9.57 -1.83 18.70
CA LEU A 214 9.41 -3.28 18.51
C LEU A 214 9.56 -4.06 19.82
N GLU A 215 8.81 -5.13 19.91
CA GLU A 215 9.01 -6.20 20.90
C GLU A 215 10.40 -6.87 20.69
N PRO A 216 10.96 -7.59 21.67
CA PRO A 216 12.07 -8.51 21.42
C PRO A 216 11.70 -9.47 20.27
N GLN A 217 12.61 -9.66 19.31
CA GLN A 217 12.36 -10.41 18.07
C GLN A 217 11.25 -9.85 17.16
N GLY A 218 10.78 -8.63 17.41
CA GLY A 218 9.84 -7.95 16.54
C GLY A 218 10.46 -7.63 15.17
N LEU A 219 9.62 -7.60 14.14
CA LEU A 219 10.01 -7.45 12.74
C LEU A 219 9.82 -6.02 12.25
N LEU A 220 10.82 -5.45 11.61
CA LEU A 220 10.70 -4.31 10.71
C LEU A 220 10.73 -4.79 9.26
N ALA A 221 9.77 -4.38 8.44
CA ALA A 221 9.71 -4.71 7.02
C ALA A 221 9.40 -3.46 6.20
N LEU A 222 10.27 -3.14 5.24
CA LEU A 222 10.18 -1.94 4.40
C LEU A 222 10.17 -2.33 2.92
N GLU A 223 9.33 -1.70 2.12
CA GLU A 223 9.53 -1.64 0.68
C GLU A 223 10.58 -0.58 0.37
N ILE A 224 11.43 -0.85 -0.62
CA ILE A 224 12.54 0.01 -1.02
C ILE A 224 12.64 0.11 -2.54
N ASP A 225 13.26 1.17 -3.04
CA ASP A 225 13.68 1.23 -4.45
C ASP A 225 14.78 0.21 -4.74
N GLU A 226 14.72 -0.46 -5.89
CA GLU A 226 15.64 -1.53 -6.28
C GLU A 226 17.12 -1.09 -6.29
N ARG A 227 17.39 0.18 -6.47
CA ARG A 227 18.75 0.78 -6.52
C ARG A 227 19.30 1.12 -5.13
N ARG A 228 18.45 1.12 -4.09
CA ARG A 228 18.80 1.64 -2.75
C ARG A 228 19.11 0.57 -1.71
N GLY A 229 19.08 -0.72 -2.06
CA GLY A 229 19.30 -1.81 -1.10
C GLY A 229 20.59 -1.68 -0.29
N ALA A 230 21.72 -1.33 -0.94
CA ALA A 230 23.00 -1.13 -0.25
C ALA A 230 22.95 0.08 0.70
N ALA A 231 22.35 1.19 0.29
CA ALA A 231 22.22 2.40 1.10
C ALA A 231 21.32 2.17 2.32
N VAL A 232 20.19 1.47 2.14
CA VAL A 232 19.27 1.10 3.24
C VAL A 232 19.97 0.20 4.24
N ARG A 233 20.75 -0.77 3.79
CA ARG A 233 21.56 -1.63 4.69
C ARG A 233 22.56 -0.82 5.49
N ALA A 234 23.26 0.12 4.87
CA ALA A 234 24.23 1.00 5.55
C ALA A 234 23.52 1.90 6.60
N LEU A 235 22.37 2.47 6.25
CA LEU A 235 21.56 3.27 7.17
C LEU A 235 21.05 2.45 8.36
N ALA A 236 20.62 1.21 8.13
CA ALA A 236 20.18 0.31 9.20
C ALA A 236 21.31 0.05 10.20
N LEU A 237 22.50 -0.32 9.71
CA LEU A 237 23.67 -0.52 10.58
C LEU A 237 24.03 0.75 11.37
N ALA A 238 24.01 1.92 10.73
CA ALA A 238 24.25 3.20 11.39
C ALA A 238 23.18 3.55 12.44
N SER A 239 21.96 3.01 12.29
CA SER A 239 20.85 3.16 13.23
C SER A 239 20.83 2.08 14.34
N GLY A 240 21.87 1.25 14.44
CA GLY A 240 22.01 0.25 15.50
C GLY A 240 21.36 -1.10 15.21
N TRP A 241 20.88 -1.35 14.00
CA TRP A 241 20.42 -2.68 13.61
C TRP A 241 21.61 -3.60 13.36
N THR A 242 21.59 -4.78 13.95
CA THR A 242 22.69 -5.74 13.82
C THR A 242 22.72 -6.43 12.44
N ARG A 243 21.55 -6.55 11.81
CA ARG A 243 21.38 -7.17 10.49
C ARG A 243 20.19 -6.56 9.76
N MET A 244 20.37 -6.32 8.46
CA MET A 244 19.30 -5.97 7.52
C MET A 244 19.39 -6.91 6.32
N GLU A 245 18.34 -7.67 6.09
CA GLU A 245 18.20 -8.55 4.94
C GLU A 245 17.53 -7.79 3.80
N ILE A 246 18.05 -7.94 2.59
CA ILE A 246 17.40 -7.43 1.38
C ILE A 246 16.89 -8.64 0.61
N HIS A 247 15.60 -8.62 0.31
CA HIS A 247 14.91 -9.65 -0.46
C HIS A 247 14.44 -9.08 -1.81
N ASP A 248 14.47 -9.94 -2.80
CA ASP A 248 14.04 -9.60 -4.16
C ASP A 248 12.53 -9.78 -4.33
N ASP A 249 11.95 -9.02 -5.25
CA ASP A 249 10.59 -9.23 -5.73
C ASP A 249 10.53 -10.44 -6.68
N ILE A 250 9.32 -10.74 -7.17
CA ILE A 250 9.09 -11.85 -8.11
C ILE A 250 9.81 -11.69 -9.46
N PHE A 251 10.36 -10.50 -9.75
CA PHE A 251 11.16 -10.21 -10.93
C PHE A 251 12.66 -10.28 -10.68
N GLY A 252 13.10 -10.64 -9.46
CA GLY A 252 14.49 -10.73 -9.05
C GLY A 252 15.15 -9.37 -8.80
N ARG A 253 14.39 -8.37 -8.38
CA ARG A 253 14.89 -7.02 -8.07
C ARG A 253 14.87 -6.80 -6.57
N PRO A 254 15.92 -6.24 -5.95
CA PRO A 254 15.91 -5.83 -4.54
C PRO A 254 14.69 -4.94 -4.25
N ARG A 255 13.81 -5.39 -3.37
CA ARG A 255 12.54 -4.69 -3.12
C ARG A 255 12.16 -4.59 -1.66
N TYR A 256 12.60 -5.53 -0.83
CA TYR A 256 12.17 -5.57 0.56
C TYR A 256 13.38 -5.58 1.48
N ALA A 257 13.39 -4.69 2.48
CA ALA A 257 14.39 -4.63 3.53
C ALA A 257 13.77 -5.08 4.85
N LEU A 258 14.30 -6.16 5.43
CA LEU A 258 13.81 -6.74 6.67
C LEU A 258 14.89 -6.73 7.75
N ALA A 259 14.50 -6.32 8.95
CA ALA A 259 15.34 -6.43 10.15
C ALA A 259 14.52 -6.97 11.31
N GLN A 260 15.17 -7.77 12.14
CA GLN A 260 14.58 -8.27 13.37
C GLN A 260 15.30 -7.62 14.56
N LYS A 261 14.53 -7.14 15.53
CA LYS A 261 15.10 -6.66 16.79
C LYS A 261 15.74 -7.83 17.52
N THR A 262 17.00 -7.68 17.93
CA THR A 262 17.67 -8.70 18.76
C THR A 262 16.86 -8.96 20.04
N ALA A 263 16.84 -10.22 20.49
CA ALA A 263 16.36 -10.53 21.82
C ALA A 263 17.22 -9.75 22.84
N LEU A 264 16.59 -9.27 23.92
CA LEU A 264 17.37 -8.81 25.06
C LEU A 264 18.18 -10.02 25.53
N GLU A 265 19.51 -9.91 25.53
CA GLU A 265 20.33 -10.88 26.28
C GLU A 265 19.89 -10.70 27.74
N ASP A 266 19.35 -11.76 28.35
CA ASP A 266 19.08 -11.79 29.78
C ASP A 266 20.45 -11.65 30.49
N GLU A 267 20.69 -10.49 31.14
CA GLU A 267 21.77 -10.26 32.06
C GLU A 267 21.51 -11.00 33.39
#